data_5fb19e7556359b8a3968b5a6879785f4
#
_entry.id   5fb19e7556359b8a3968b5a6879785f4
#
_cell.length_a   1.000
_cell.length_b   1.000
_cell.length_c   1.000
_cell.angle_alpha   90.00
_cell.angle_beta   90.00
_cell.angle_gamma   90.00
#
_symmetry.space_group_name_H-M   'P 1'
#
loop_
_entity.id
_entity.type
_entity.pdbx_description
1 polymer ?
#
loop_
_entity_poly.entity_id
_entity_poly.type
_entity_poly.pdbx_seq_one_letter_code
_entity_poly.pdbx_strand_id
1 'polypeptide(L)'
;MERMMPAQHKPPRLKLLPRDQYVGVNSDDPIRFYRWPVIGSMYRRRVELCLGECLGGQRILEIGFGSGLTFMNLHEMYREIHGLDLTTDTAAVQAAFASRGVNTQLRNGNVLEMPYPDDQFDAVLLISILEHLKPDQQGRAFAEIRRVLKPGGQVVYGVPIERPLMVFMFRRLGYDIRQHHFSTERDVCAAAEQSMQKVRIIQMRSRPPIFGPVYEVGHFIKPIAP
;
A
#
# COMPACT_ATOMS: atom_id res chain seq x y z
N MET A 1 -25.95 13.19 -13.36
CA MET A 1 -25.33 13.49 -12.05
C MET A 1 -23.83 13.47 -12.25
N GLU A 2 -23.24 14.62 -12.45
CA GLU A 2 -21.84 14.82 -12.80
C GLU A 2 -20.99 14.45 -11.57
N ARG A 3 -20.23 13.35 -11.67
CA ARG A 3 -19.30 12.96 -10.59
C ARG A 3 -18.17 14.00 -10.57
N MET A 4 -18.18 14.86 -9.58
CA MET A 4 -17.04 15.71 -9.24
C MET A 4 -15.80 14.79 -9.12
N MET A 5 -14.87 14.92 -10.07
CA MET A 5 -13.54 14.35 -9.93
C MET A 5 -12.91 14.98 -8.68
N PRO A 6 -12.35 14.20 -7.75
CA PRO A 6 -11.70 14.76 -6.59
C PRO A 6 -10.61 15.73 -7.05
N ALA A 7 -10.64 16.93 -6.53
CA ALA A 7 -9.62 17.94 -6.77
C ALA A 7 -8.24 17.34 -6.47
N GLN A 8 -7.24 17.69 -7.28
CA GLN A 8 -5.84 17.28 -7.06
C GLN A 8 -5.35 17.88 -5.73
N HIS A 9 -5.66 17.21 -4.63
CA HIS A 9 -5.08 17.60 -3.34
C HIS A 9 -3.60 17.19 -3.34
N LYS A 10 -2.75 18.10 -2.87
CA LYS A 10 -1.35 17.79 -2.62
C LYS A 10 -1.30 16.60 -1.66
N PRO A 11 -0.60 15.50 -2.02
CA PRO A 11 -0.51 14.34 -1.14
C PRO A 11 -0.05 14.75 0.27
N PRO A 12 -0.59 14.15 1.32
CA PRO A 12 -0.19 14.45 2.68
C PRO A 12 1.29 14.07 2.86
N ARG A 13 2.00 14.84 3.69
CA ARG A 13 3.37 14.46 4.06
C ARG A 13 3.34 13.25 4.98
N LEU A 14 4.23 12.30 4.71
CA LEU A 14 4.39 11.12 5.57
C LEU A 14 4.91 11.52 6.95
N LYS A 15 4.16 11.14 7.98
CA LYS A 15 4.47 11.38 9.40
C LYS A 15 5.23 10.18 9.96
N LEU A 16 6.54 10.34 10.12
CA LEU A 16 7.40 9.28 10.64
C LEU A 16 7.60 9.44 12.15
N LEU A 17 7.48 8.33 12.88
CA LEU A 17 7.96 8.23 14.26
C LEU A 17 9.49 8.28 14.30
N PRO A 18 10.12 8.64 15.43
CA PRO A 18 11.53 8.38 15.69
C PRO A 18 11.88 6.91 15.43
N ARG A 19 13.08 6.63 14.90
CA ARG A 19 13.46 5.29 14.43
C ARG A 19 13.39 4.22 15.54
N ASP A 20 13.79 4.59 16.73
CA ASP A 20 13.82 3.78 17.93
C ASP A 20 12.42 3.43 18.48
N GLN A 21 11.39 4.06 17.94
CA GLN A 21 10.00 3.86 18.34
C GLN A 21 9.22 2.93 17.41
N TYR A 22 9.81 2.50 16.31
CA TYR A 22 9.25 1.45 15.47
C TYR A 22 9.65 0.09 16.04
N VAL A 23 8.67 -0.77 16.25
CA VAL A 23 8.84 -2.16 16.70
C VAL A 23 8.41 -3.11 15.57
N GLY A 24 8.79 -4.38 15.66
CA GLY A 24 8.45 -5.35 14.63
C GLY A 24 9.18 -5.16 13.31
N VAL A 25 10.23 -4.31 13.28
CA VAL A 25 11.06 -4.07 12.09
C VAL A 25 11.86 -5.34 11.78
N ASN A 26 11.53 -6.01 10.70
CA ASN A 26 12.30 -7.15 10.17
C ASN A 26 13.35 -6.66 9.15
N SER A 27 14.17 -7.60 8.62
CA SER A 27 15.21 -7.29 7.62
C SER A 27 14.67 -6.66 6.35
N ASP A 28 13.41 -6.92 6.02
CA ASP A 28 12.77 -6.54 4.77
C ASP A 28 12.07 -5.17 4.87
N ASP A 29 11.88 -4.66 6.12
CA ASP A 29 11.28 -3.36 6.34
C ASP A 29 12.25 -2.24 5.89
N PRO A 30 11.87 -1.44 4.89
CA PRO A 30 12.74 -0.42 4.32
C PRO A 30 12.87 0.85 5.18
N ILE A 31 12.40 0.85 6.43
CA ILE A 31 12.33 2.03 7.30
C ILE A 31 13.66 2.78 7.42
N ARG A 32 14.79 2.05 7.36
CA ARG A 32 16.14 2.63 7.38
C ARG A 32 16.39 3.61 6.24
N PHE A 33 15.78 3.38 5.06
CA PHE A 33 15.98 4.19 3.86
C PHE A 33 15.16 5.48 3.86
N TYR A 34 14.07 5.54 4.61
CA TYR A 34 13.17 6.71 4.62
C TYR A 34 13.82 8.01 5.10
N ARG A 35 14.95 7.92 5.81
CA ARG A 35 15.69 9.07 6.35
C ARG A 35 16.88 9.50 5.52
N TRP A 36 17.25 8.74 4.50
CA TRP A 36 18.35 9.13 3.61
C TRP A 36 17.94 10.32 2.74
N PRO A 37 18.85 11.29 2.47
CA PRO A 37 18.46 12.53 1.81
C PRO A 37 17.80 12.33 0.44
N VAL A 38 18.39 11.52 -0.45
CA VAL A 38 17.88 11.31 -1.80
C VAL A 38 16.93 10.11 -1.85
N ILE A 39 17.39 8.93 -1.46
CA ILE A 39 16.63 7.69 -1.50
C ILE A 39 15.37 7.81 -0.60
N GLY A 40 15.52 8.36 0.60
CA GLY A 40 14.39 8.54 1.51
C GLY A 40 13.31 9.47 0.98
N SER A 41 13.65 10.46 0.15
CA SER A 41 12.64 11.30 -0.49
C SER A 41 11.79 10.51 -1.49
N MET A 42 12.38 9.58 -2.23
CA MET A 42 11.65 8.68 -3.15
C MET A 42 10.79 7.69 -2.37
N TYR A 43 11.34 7.09 -1.29
CA TYR A 43 10.59 6.18 -0.43
C TYR A 43 9.40 6.86 0.24
N ARG A 44 9.55 8.07 0.76
CA ARG A 44 8.43 8.86 1.29
C ARG A 44 7.41 9.19 0.21
N ARG A 45 7.87 9.63 -0.96
CA ARG A 45 6.98 10.05 -2.05
C ARG A 45 6.04 8.95 -2.52
N ARG A 46 6.49 7.68 -2.62
CA ARG A 46 5.62 6.57 -3.01
C ARG A 46 4.47 6.35 -2.01
N VAL A 47 4.77 6.41 -0.70
CA VAL A 47 3.76 6.29 0.35
C VAL A 47 2.81 7.49 0.35
N GLU A 48 3.34 8.70 0.23
CA GLU A 48 2.56 9.94 0.16
C GLU A 48 1.59 9.94 -1.03
N LEU A 49 1.99 9.38 -2.18
CA LEU A 49 1.11 9.23 -3.33
C LEU A 49 -0.03 8.26 -3.05
N CYS A 50 0.23 7.12 -2.38
CA CYS A 50 -0.84 6.20 -1.98
C CYS A 50 -1.79 6.85 -0.97
N LEU A 51 -1.25 7.51 0.06
CA LEU A 51 -2.06 8.22 1.05
C LEU A 51 -2.90 9.35 0.43
N GLY A 52 -2.37 10.01 -0.61
CA GLY A 52 -3.08 11.07 -1.33
C GLY A 52 -4.30 10.59 -2.13
N GLU A 53 -4.38 9.29 -2.40
CA GLU A 53 -5.55 8.67 -3.06
C GLU A 53 -6.56 8.13 -2.04
N CYS A 54 -6.23 8.06 -0.75
CA CYS A 54 -7.15 7.66 0.29
C CYS A 54 -8.16 8.79 0.59
N LEU A 55 -9.46 8.48 0.51
CA LEU A 55 -10.54 9.48 0.65
C LEU A 55 -10.99 9.70 2.11
N GLY A 56 -10.43 8.93 3.06
CA GLY A 56 -10.91 8.93 4.44
C GLY A 56 -12.18 8.09 4.63
N GLY A 57 -12.63 7.93 5.87
CA GLY A 57 -13.83 7.13 6.18
C GLY A 57 -13.90 6.62 7.61
N GLN A 58 -14.69 5.57 7.83
CA GLN A 58 -14.81 4.95 9.13
C GLN A 58 -13.70 3.91 9.36
N ARG A 59 -13.54 2.95 8.43
CA ARG A 59 -12.64 1.81 8.57
C ARG A 59 -11.73 1.64 7.37
N ILE A 60 -10.44 1.56 7.62
CA ILE A 60 -9.45 1.17 6.63
C ILE A 60 -8.77 -0.14 7.03
N LEU A 61 -8.46 -0.98 6.04
CA LEU A 61 -7.58 -2.13 6.18
C LEU A 61 -6.27 -1.87 5.45
N GLU A 62 -5.16 -1.86 6.16
CA GLU A 62 -3.83 -1.87 5.54
C GLU A 62 -3.28 -3.30 5.51
N ILE A 63 -2.95 -3.78 4.31
CA ILE A 63 -2.40 -5.12 4.08
C ILE A 63 -0.89 -4.98 3.90
N GLY A 64 -0.12 -5.78 4.64
CA GLY A 64 1.34 -5.67 4.69
C GLY A 64 1.80 -4.42 5.44
N PHE A 65 1.18 -4.12 6.58
CA PHE A 65 1.45 -2.90 7.34
C PHE A 65 2.86 -2.85 7.96
N GLY A 66 3.56 -4.00 8.10
CA GLY A 66 4.90 -4.08 8.66
C GLY A 66 5.02 -3.36 10.02
N SER A 67 5.87 -2.36 10.10
CA SER A 67 6.05 -1.54 11.31
C SER A 67 4.99 -0.44 11.53
N GLY A 68 3.95 -0.37 10.69
CA GLY A 68 2.88 0.64 10.82
C GLY A 68 3.27 2.04 10.32
N LEU A 69 4.10 2.10 9.29
CA LEU A 69 4.67 3.34 8.76
C LEU A 69 3.63 4.43 8.45
N THR A 70 2.43 4.05 8.04
CA THR A 70 1.34 4.92 7.60
C THR A 70 0.36 5.29 8.71
N PHE A 71 0.36 4.57 9.85
CA PHE A 71 -0.69 4.65 10.85
C PHE A 71 -0.90 6.06 11.41
N MET A 72 0.18 6.86 11.57
CA MET A 72 0.05 8.25 12.00
C MET A 72 -0.73 9.12 10.99
N ASN A 73 -0.64 8.81 9.70
CA ASN A 73 -1.41 9.49 8.66
C ASN A 73 -2.84 8.94 8.58
N LEU A 74 -2.98 7.61 8.63
CA LEU A 74 -4.29 6.96 8.54
C LEU A 74 -5.20 7.34 9.71
N HIS A 75 -4.64 7.54 10.91
CA HIS A 75 -5.37 7.97 12.10
C HIS A 75 -6.08 9.33 11.92
N GLU A 76 -5.55 10.21 11.09
CA GLU A 76 -6.18 11.50 10.78
C GLU A 76 -7.30 11.39 9.73
N MET A 77 -7.32 10.27 9.00
CA MET A 77 -8.24 10.07 7.87
C MET A 77 -9.37 9.08 8.19
N TYR A 78 -9.11 8.13 9.10
CA TYR A 78 -10.03 7.05 9.42
C TYR A 78 -10.19 6.91 10.94
N ARG A 79 -11.40 6.52 11.38
CA ARG A 79 -11.68 6.30 12.82
C ARG A 79 -11.10 5.00 13.34
N GLU A 80 -11.12 3.96 12.51
CA GLU A 80 -10.64 2.64 12.86
C GLU A 80 -9.62 2.18 11.83
N ILE A 81 -8.43 1.81 12.29
CA ILE A 81 -7.36 1.25 11.47
C ILE A 81 -7.26 -0.23 11.77
N HIS A 82 -7.45 -1.05 10.73
CA HIS A 82 -7.18 -2.48 10.76
C HIS A 82 -5.91 -2.77 9.97
N GLY A 83 -5.16 -3.78 10.40
CA GLY A 83 -3.97 -4.22 9.70
C GLY A 83 -3.94 -5.74 9.55
N LEU A 84 -3.49 -6.21 8.39
CA LEU A 84 -3.25 -7.61 8.09
C LEU A 84 -1.81 -7.77 7.61
N ASP A 85 -1.03 -8.61 8.27
CA ASP A 85 0.36 -8.90 7.89
C ASP A 85 0.67 -10.38 8.10
N LEU A 86 1.56 -10.95 7.28
CA LEU A 86 1.89 -12.38 7.39
C LEU A 86 2.70 -12.72 8.64
N THR A 87 3.68 -11.88 8.99
CA THR A 87 4.78 -12.25 9.89
C THR A 87 5.06 -11.24 11.00
N THR A 88 4.50 -10.04 10.91
CA THR A 88 4.76 -8.95 11.87
C THR A 88 4.27 -9.32 13.28
N ASP A 89 5.01 -8.93 14.31
CA ASP A 89 4.52 -8.95 15.69
C ASP A 89 3.44 -7.90 15.90
N THR A 90 2.20 -8.33 15.67
CA THR A 90 1.01 -7.46 15.73
C THR A 90 0.81 -6.86 17.11
N ALA A 91 1.10 -7.60 18.20
CA ALA A 91 0.91 -7.13 19.56
C ALA A 91 1.89 -6.00 19.90
N ALA A 92 3.16 -6.15 19.51
CA ALA A 92 4.17 -5.13 19.73
C ALA A 92 3.86 -3.85 18.97
N VAL A 93 3.50 -3.95 17.68
CA VAL A 93 3.13 -2.78 16.86
C VAL A 93 1.88 -2.10 17.42
N GLN A 94 0.84 -2.87 17.76
CA GLN A 94 -0.39 -2.33 18.33
C GLN A 94 -0.13 -1.57 19.63
N ALA A 95 0.67 -2.13 20.55
CA ALA A 95 1.04 -1.47 21.80
C ALA A 95 1.82 -0.16 21.58
N ALA A 96 2.75 -0.15 20.60
CA ALA A 96 3.55 1.03 20.27
C ALA A 96 2.66 2.18 19.76
N PHE A 97 1.63 1.92 18.97
CA PHE A 97 0.71 2.95 18.48
C PHE A 97 -0.36 3.33 19.50
N ALA A 98 -0.86 2.37 20.30
CA ALA A 98 -1.81 2.65 21.38
C ALA A 98 -1.24 3.65 22.40
N SER A 99 0.05 3.56 22.74
CA SER A 99 0.73 4.52 23.62
C SER A 99 0.73 5.97 23.11
N ARG A 100 0.35 6.17 21.83
CA ARG A 100 0.24 7.48 21.15
C ARG A 100 -1.21 7.87 20.84
N GLY A 101 -2.17 7.14 21.38
CA GLY A 101 -3.59 7.36 21.11
C GLY A 101 -4.06 6.88 19.74
N VAL A 102 -3.24 6.13 19.01
CA VAL A 102 -3.62 5.54 17.73
C VAL A 102 -4.10 4.11 17.98
N ASN A 103 -5.42 3.92 17.97
CA ASN A 103 -6.02 2.61 18.14
C ASN A 103 -6.03 1.83 16.82
N THR A 104 -5.42 0.65 16.84
CA THR A 104 -5.34 -0.23 15.69
C THR A 104 -5.86 -1.62 16.06
N GLN A 105 -6.38 -2.35 15.08
CA GLN A 105 -6.81 -3.75 15.20
C GLN A 105 -5.98 -4.58 14.23
N LEU A 106 -4.87 -5.13 14.73
CA LEU A 106 -3.88 -5.83 13.91
C LEU A 106 -4.03 -7.34 14.02
N ARG A 107 -3.87 -8.03 12.87
CA ARG A 107 -3.96 -9.50 12.78
C ARG A 107 -2.88 -10.04 11.87
N ASN A 108 -2.44 -11.27 12.16
CA ASN A 108 -1.68 -12.04 11.18
C ASN A 108 -2.66 -12.76 10.24
N GLY A 109 -2.31 -12.80 8.96
CA GLY A 109 -3.12 -13.47 7.95
C GLY A 109 -2.62 -13.23 6.53
N ASN A 110 -3.26 -13.93 5.60
CA ASN A 110 -2.92 -13.91 4.18
C ASN A 110 -3.98 -13.10 3.40
N VAL A 111 -3.52 -12.25 2.49
CA VAL A 111 -4.39 -11.49 1.59
C VAL A 111 -5.24 -12.37 0.67
N LEU A 112 -4.81 -13.62 0.44
CA LEU A 112 -5.55 -14.59 -0.37
C LEU A 112 -6.73 -15.23 0.37
N GLU A 113 -6.84 -15.05 1.70
CA GLU A 113 -7.88 -15.58 2.55
C GLU A 113 -7.96 -14.75 3.81
N MET A 114 -8.66 -13.62 3.72
CA MET A 114 -8.66 -12.62 4.79
C MET A 114 -9.67 -12.98 5.89
N PRO A 115 -9.28 -12.91 7.19
CA PRO A 115 -10.15 -13.26 8.32
C PRO A 115 -11.08 -12.09 8.69
N TYR A 116 -11.77 -11.53 7.68
CA TYR A 116 -12.72 -10.44 7.83
C TYR A 116 -14.04 -10.76 7.14
N PRO A 117 -15.18 -10.30 7.67
CA PRO A 117 -16.46 -10.43 7.00
C PRO A 117 -16.53 -9.59 5.72
N ASP A 118 -17.55 -9.89 4.91
CA ASP A 118 -17.87 -9.10 3.72
C ASP A 118 -18.27 -7.67 4.10
N ASP A 119 -18.05 -6.73 3.19
CA ASP A 119 -18.53 -5.34 3.27
C ASP A 119 -18.14 -4.61 4.57
N GLN A 120 -16.96 -4.88 5.12
CA GLN A 120 -16.52 -4.31 6.38
C GLN A 120 -15.82 -2.94 6.22
N PHE A 121 -15.03 -2.76 5.17
CA PHE A 121 -14.10 -1.64 5.04
C PHE A 121 -14.55 -0.58 4.02
N ASP A 122 -14.31 0.68 4.34
CA ASP A 122 -14.47 1.80 3.41
C ASP A 122 -13.28 1.88 2.44
N ALA A 123 -12.10 1.46 2.91
CA ALA A 123 -10.88 1.45 2.12
C ALA A 123 -9.97 0.25 2.44
N VAL A 124 -9.21 -0.19 1.43
CA VAL A 124 -8.09 -1.12 1.56
C VAL A 124 -6.85 -0.47 0.97
N LEU A 125 -5.73 -0.52 1.71
CA LEU A 125 -4.44 0.04 1.30
C LEU A 125 -3.38 -1.07 1.23
N LEU A 126 -2.63 -1.13 0.12
CA LEU A 126 -1.49 -2.03 -0.05
C LEU A 126 -0.30 -1.23 -0.63
N ILE A 127 0.81 -1.23 0.07
CA ILE A 127 2.02 -0.50 -0.37
C ILE A 127 3.17 -1.48 -0.54
N SER A 128 3.53 -1.76 -1.78
CA SER A 128 4.61 -2.71 -2.13
C SER A 128 4.37 -4.11 -1.56
N ILE A 129 3.20 -4.68 -1.83
CA ILE A 129 2.78 -6.02 -1.40
C ILE A 129 2.41 -6.90 -2.59
N LEU A 130 1.65 -6.37 -3.55
CA LEU A 130 1.10 -7.16 -4.65
C LEU A 130 2.15 -7.71 -5.60
N GLU A 131 3.31 -7.06 -5.73
CA GLU A 131 4.45 -7.56 -6.50
C GLU A 131 5.02 -8.88 -5.98
N HIS A 132 4.80 -9.20 -4.70
CA HIS A 132 5.23 -10.46 -4.08
C HIS A 132 4.27 -11.63 -4.35
N LEU A 133 3.08 -11.38 -4.88
CA LEU A 133 2.16 -12.42 -5.28
C LEU A 133 2.48 -12.90 -6.70
N LYS A 134 2.28 -14.19 -6.96
CA LYS A 134 2.38 -14.74 -8.32
C LYS A 134 1.23 -14.22 -9.19
N PRO A 135 1.40 -14.16 -10.54
CA PRO A 135 0.34 -13.68 -11.43
C PRO A 135 -1.00 -14.41 -11.29
N ASP A 136 -0.96 -15.72 -11.05
CA ASP A 136 -2.16 -16.55 -10.81
C ASP A 136 -2.86 -16.27 -9.48
N GLN A 137 -2.17 -15.66 -8.52
CA GLN A 137 -2.72 -15.27 -7.21
C GLN A 137 -3.37 -13.88 -7.21
N GLN A 138 -3.03 -13.02 -8.17
CA GLN A 138 -3.53 -11.64 -8.21
C GLN A 138 -5.06 -11.56 -8.26
N GLY A 139 -5.70 -12.38 -9.11
CA GLY A 139 -7.16 -12.43 -9.21
C GLY A 139 -7.83 -12.82 -7.90
N ARG A 140 -7.26 -13.80 -7.15
CA ARG A 140 -7.76 -14.20 -5.83
C ARG A 140 -7.59 -13.09 -4.80
N ALA A 141 -6.45 -12.39 -4.78
CA ALA A 141 -6.22 -11.26 -3.89
C ALA A 141 -7.25 -10.15 -4.13
N PHE A 142 -7.51 -9.76 -5.38
CA PHE A 142 -8.51 -8.74 -5.69
C PHE A 142 -9.94 -9.20 -5.43
N ALA A 143 -10.26 -10.49 -5.56
CA ALA A 143 -11.55 -11.04 -5.14
C ALA A 143 -11.76 -10.89 -3.63
N GLU A 144 -10.76 -11.20 -2.81
CA GLU A 144 -10.81 -11.00 -1.35
C GLU A 144 -10.88 -9.51 -0.97
N ILE A 145 -10.08 -8.65 -1.61
CA ILE A 145 -10.15 -7.19 -1.42
C ILE A 145 -11.56 -6.69 -1.73
N ARG A 146 -12.13 -7.12 -2.87
CA ARG A 146 -13.50 -6.76 -3.23
C ARG A 146 -14.53 -7.27 -2.23
N ARG A 147 -14.35 -8.48 -1.71
CA ARG A 147 -15.26 -9.09 -0.73
C ARG A 147 -15.33 -8.25 0.55
N VAL A 148 -14.18 -7.88 1.11
CA VAL A 148 -14.13 -7.15 2.39
C VAL A 148 -14.45 -5.66 2.26
N LEU A 149 -14.38 -5.07 1.06
CA LEU A 149 -14.78 -3.69 0.80
C LEU A 149 -16.31 -3.56 0.76
N LYS A 150 -16.83 -2.50 1.35
CA LYS A 150 -18.21 -2.07 1.17
C LYS A 150 -18.51 -1.72 -0.30
N PRO A 151 -19.77 -1.83 -0.76
CA PRO A 151 -20.15 -1.25 -2.04
C PRO A 151 -19.77 0.22 -2.12
N GLY A 152 -19.07 0.63 -3.18
CA GLY A 152 -18.49 1.98 -3.32
C GLY A 152 -17.19 2.21 -2.52
N GLY A 153 -16.74 1.24 -1.73
CA GLY A 153 -15.45 1.28 -1.05
C GLY A 153 -14.27 1.22 -2.03
N GLN A 154 -13.13 1.74 -1.61
CA GLN A 154 -11.96 1.93 -2.47
C GLN A 154 -10.81 0.99 -2.12
N VAL A 155 -10.02 0.60 -3.12
CA VAL A 155 -8.68 0.06 -2.93
C VAL A 155 -7.64 1.01 -3.53
N VAL A 156 -6.60 1.26 -2.75
CA VAL A 156 -5.40 1.97 -3.21
C VAL A 156 -4.22 1.02 -3.07
N TYR A 157 -3.53 0.78 -4.17
CA TYR A 157 -2.30 0.01 -4.14
C TYR A 157 -1.12 0.81 -4.69
N GLY A 158 0.08 0.49 -4.24
CA GLY A 158 1.31 0.98 -4.82
C GLY A 158 2.28 -0.16 -5.08
N VAL A 159 2.84 -0.20 -6.31
CA VAL A 159 3.78 -1.23 -6.75
C VAL A 159 4.98 -0.63 -7.48
N PRO A 160 6.18 -1.19 -7.36
CA PRO A 160 7.35 -0.75 -8.12
C PRO A 160 7.18 -1.05 -9.60
N ILE A 161 7.70 -0.16 -10.44
CA ILE A 161 7.84 -0.40 -11.89
C ILE A 161 9.28 -0.79 -12.14
N GLU A 162 9.50 -2.04 -12.54
CA GLU A 162 10.82 -2.55 -12.84
C GLU A 162 11.24 -2.20 -14.28
N ARG A 163 12.23 -1.32 -14.41
CA ARG A 163 12.82 -0.98 -15.70
C ARG A 163 14.07 -1.83 -15.95
N PRO A 164 14.26 -2.38 -17.18
CA PRO A 164 15.40 -3.24 -17.48
C PRO A 164 16.75 -2.64 -17.10
N LEU A 165 16.95 -1.36 -17.36
CA LEU A 165 18.18 -0.64 -17.00
C LEU A 165 18.39 -0.57 -15.47
N MET A 166 17.32 -0.32 -14.72
CA MET A 166 17.36 -0.28 -13.26
C MET A 166 17.67 -1.67 -12.68
N VAL A 167 16.99 -2.71 -13.16
CA VAL A 167 17.24 -4.11 -12.77
C VAL A 167 18.70 -4.50 -13.07
N PHE A 168 19.20 -4.18 -14.26
CA PHE A 168 20.58 -4.42 -14.63
C PHE A 168 21.58 -3.74 -13.69
N MET A 169 21.35 -2.46 -13.38
CA MET A 169 22.19 -1.68 -12.48
C MET A 169 22.21 -2.26 -11.05
N PHE A 170 21.04 -2.60 -10.49
CA PHE A 170 20.96 -3.21 -9.17
C PHE A 170 21.62 -4.59 -9.11
N ARG A 171 21.46 -5.40 -10.18
CA ARG A 171 22.13 -6.70 -10.29
C ARG A 171 23.66 -6.56 -10.32
N ARG A 172 24.18 -5.52 -10.97
CA ARG A 172 25.63 -5.21 -10.95
C ARG A 172 26.13 -4.77 -9.58
N LEU A 173 25.24 -4.26 -8.73
CA LEU A 173 25.52 -3.88 -7.33
C LEU A 173 25.28 -5.03 -6.33
N GLY A 174 24.99 -6.26 -6.83
CA GLY A 174 24.75 -7.43 -5.99
C GLY A 174 23.31 -7.57 -5.47
N TYR A 175 22.37 -6.76 -5.97
CA TYR A 175 20.96 -6.81 -5.60
C TYR A 175 20.10 -7.36 -6.74
N ASP A 176 19.58 -8.58 -6.58
CA ASP A 176 18.63 -9.15 -7.55
C ASP A 176 17.19 -8.93 -7.07
N ILE A 177 16.58 -7.83 -7.54
CA ILE A 177 15.20 -7.44 -7.19
C ILE A 177 14.19 -8.52 -7.59
N ARG A 178 14.48 -9.29 -8.67
CA ARG A 178 13.55 -10.29 -9.22
C ARG A 178 13.41 -11.56 -8.39
N GLN A 179 14.25 -11.77 -7.39
CA GLN A 179 14.12 -12.92 -6.50
C GLN A 179 12.85 -12.87 -5.63
N HIS A 180 12.29 -11.68 -5.42
CA HIS A 180 11.13 -11.48 -4.55
C HIS A 180 9.93 -10.85 -5.25
N HIS A 181 10.06 -10.41 -6.51
CA HIS A 181 8.96 -9.82 -7.28
C HIS A 181 8.54 -10.80 -8.39
N PHE A 182 7.33 -11.31 -8.26
CA PHE A 182 6.75 -12.30 -9.17
C PHE A 182 5.75 -11.69 -10.17
N SER A 183 5.16 -10.54 -9.83
CA SER A 183 4.20 -9.82 -10.68
C SER A 183 4.68 -8.43 -11.03
N THR A 184 4.34 -7.99 -12.25
CA THR A 184 4.59 -6.63 -12.72
C THR A 184 3.42 -5.70 -12.38
N GLU A 185 3.64 -4.37 -12.50
CA GLU A 185 2.57 -3.38 -12.39
C GLU A 185 1.39 -3.65 -13.34
N ARG A 186 1.68 -4.25 -14.51
CA ARG A 186 0.65 -4.60 -15.50
C ARG A 186 -0.21 -5.77 -15.06
N ASP A 187 0.40 -6.80 -14.47
CA ASP A 187 -0.32 -7.97 -13.94
C ASP A 187 -1.27 -7.53 -12.82
N VAL A 188 -0.79 -6.67 -11.92
CA VAL A 188 -1.59 -6.11 -10.82
C VAL A 188 -2.74 -5.26 -11.34
N CYS A 189 -2.48 -4.33 -12.26
CA CYS A 189 -3.51 -3.48 -12.84
C CYS A 189 -4.58 -4.30 -13.58
N ALA A 190 -4.14 -5.27 -14.39
CA ALA A 190 -5.06 -6.14 -15.16
C ALA A 190 -5.97 -6.96 -14.21
N ALA A 191 -5.43 -7.49 -13.11
CA ALA A 191 -6.21 -8.22 -12.13
C ALA A 191 -7.22 -7.31 -11.40
N ALA A 192 -6.83 -6.08 -11.07
CA ALA A 192 -7.74 -5.11 -10.47
C ALA A 192 -8.92 -4.77 -11.40
N GLU A 193 -8.65 -4.55 -12.70
CA GLU A 193 -9.66 -4.20 -13.72
C GLU A 193 -10.70 -5.31 -13.94
N GLN A 194 -10.39 -6.57 -13.63
CA GLN A 194 -11.35 -7.68 -13.77
C GLN A 194 -12.52 -7.61 -12.77
N SER A 195 -12.34 -7.01 -11.61
CA SER A 195 -13.34 -7.04 -10.53
C SER A 195 -13.68 -5.68 -9.93
N MET A 196 -12.90 -4.65 -10.25
CA MET A 196 -13.00 -3.31 -9.67
C MET A 196 -13.10 -2.25 -10.76
N GLN A 197 -13.74 -1.14 -10.47
CA GLN A 197 -13.83 0.01 -11.38
C GLN A 197 -12.60 0.91 -11.19
N LYS A 198 -11.83 1.10 -12.26
CA LYS A 198 -10.67 1.98 -12.25
C LYS A 198 -11.09 3.44 -12.10
N VAL A 199 -10.47 4.14 -11.15
CA VAL A 199 -10.60 5.60 -10.96
C VAL A 199 -9.41 6.30 -11.59
N ARG A 200 -8.19 5.90 -11.18
CA ARG A 200 -6.97 6.56 -11.64
C ARG A 200 -5.75 5.66 -11.49
N ILE A 201 -4.76 5.87 -12.36
CA ILE A 201 -3.40 5.36 -12.23
C ILE A 201 -2.44 6.55 -12.18
N ILE A 202 -1.55 6.56 -11.20
CA ILE A 202 -0.51 7.58 -11.03
C ILE A 202 0.84 6.92 -11.16
N GLN A 203 1.73 7.49 -11.98
CA GLN A 203 3.10 7.01 -12.09
C GLN A 203 4.09 8.02 -11.53
N MET A 204 4.86 7.58 -10.54
CA MET A 204 5.97 8.35 -9.99
C MET A 204 7.21 8.17 -10.85
N ARG A 205 7.79 9.29 -11.32
CA ARG A 205 9.04 9.28 -12.08
C ARG A 205 10.26 9.35 -11.16
N SER A 206 11.36 8.74 -11.59
CA SER A 206 12.65 8.84 -10.91
C SER A 206 13.16 10.27 -10.88
N ARG A 207 14.06 10.57 -9.94
CA ARG A 207 14.85 11.81 -9.89
C ARG A 207 16.33 11.45 -9.76
N PRO A 208 17.17 11.78 -10.73
CA PRO A 208 16.86 12.40 -12.04
C PRO A 208 15.97 11.51 -12.92
N PRO A 209 15.28 12.06 -13.95
CA PRO A 209 14.21 11.36 -14.70
C PRO A 209 14.72 10.32 -15.71
N ILE A 210 15.97 9.89 -15.59
CA ILE A 210 16.67 8.99 -16.53
C ILE A 210 16.07 7.57 -16.59
N PHE A 211 15.41 7.10 -15.49
CA PHE A 211 14.81 5.77 -15.45
C PHE A 211 13.31 5.76 -15.82
N GLY A 212 12.72 6.94 -16.12
CA GLY A 212 11.28 7.05 -16.36
C GLY A 212 10.43 6.79 -15.12
N PRO A 213 9.22 6.22 -15.28
CA PRO A 213 8.39 5.82 -14.15
C PRO A 213 9.03 4.67 -13.38
N VAL A 214 9.03 4.77 -12.03
CA VAL A 214 9.63 3.78 -11.12
C VAL A 214 8.67 3.22 -10.07
N TYR A 215 7.48 3.81 -9.97
CA TYR A 215 6.44 3.36 -9.05
C TYR A 215 5.06 3.70 -9.61
N GLU A 216 4.09 2.81 -9.45
CA GLU A 216 2.71 3.00 -9.85
C GLU A 216 1.80 2.96 -8.63
N VAL A 217 0.83 3.87 -8.61
CA VAL A 217 -0.27 3.86 -7.64
C VAL A 217 -1.57 3.69 -8.40
N GLY A 218 -2.31 2.64 -8.08
CA GLY A 218 -3.64 2.37 -8.62
C GLY A 218 -4.72 2.70 -7.60
N HIS A 219 -5.76 3.39 -8.05
CA HIS A 219 -6.96 3.68 -7.28
C HIS A 219 -8.17 3.09 -8.00
N PHE A 220 -8.88 2.20 -7.32
CA PHE A 220 -10.05 1.50 -7.82
C PHE A 220 -11.19 1.52 -6.80
N ILE A 221 -12.43 1.34 -7.26
CA ILE A 221 -13.63 1.32 -6.42
C ILE A 221 -14.40 0.01 -6.66
N LYS A 222 -14.91 -0.58 -5.58
CA LYS A 222 -15.88 -1.66 -5.68
C LYS A 222 -17.18 -1.13 -6.30
N PRO A 223 -17.64 -1.67 -7.43
CA PRO A 223 -18.91 -1.25 -8.02
C PRO A 223 -20.05 -1.39 -7.02
N ILE A 224 -20.95 -0.41 -7.01
CA ILE A 224 -22.23 -0.53 -6.32
C ILE A 224 -23.10 -1.40 -7.22
N ALA A 225 -23.59 -2.51 -6.67
CA ALA A 225 -24.57 -3.33 -7.41
C ALA A 225 -25.79 -2.46 -7.78
N PRO A 226 -26.35 -2.62 -8.98
CA PRO A 226 -27.51 -1.86 -9.42
C PRO A 226 -28.76 -2.14 -8.56
#